data_a6daf5371b204c5aa2599cc3c523ad97
#
_entry.id   a6daf5371b204c5aa2599cc3c523ad97
#
_cell.length_a   1.000
_cell.length_b   1.000
_cell.length_c   1.000
_cell.angle_alpha   90.00
_cell.angle_beta   90.00
_cell.angle_gamma   90.00
#
_symmetry.space_group_name_H-M   'P 1'
#
loop_
_entity.id
_entity.type
_entity.pdbx_description
1 polymer ?
#
loop_
_entity_poly.entity_id
_entity_poly.type
_entity_poly.pdbx_seq_one_letter_code
_entity_poly.pdbx_strand_id
1 'polypeptide(L)'
;MTRMIFVNLPVADLERSKAFYSALGFRNEPKFSNDAAAMMVLSDTISVMLLTHPFYATFTRKEIADSHSSSQVILAISCDSPAEVDRLTEAAATSGGKADVGPKQDMGAMMYGRSFEDPDGHHWEPMWMDPTFAEQGAHPVEAEATESAA
;
A
#
# COMPACT_ATOMS: atom_id res chain seq x y z
N MET A 1 -8.75 7.37 22.76
CA MET A 1 -8.03 7.94 21.58
C MET A 1 -7.85 6.88 20.53
N THR A 2 -8.26 7.18 19.30
CA THR A 2 -8.04 6.28 18.17
C THR A 2 -6.57 6.27 17.77
N ARG A 3 -5.98 5.10 17.65
CA ARG A 3 -4.59 4.98 17.25
C ARG A 3 -4.45 5.22 15.74
N MET A 4 -3.40 5.93 15.38
CA MET A 4 -3.08 6.24 13.98
C MET A 4 -1.77 5.57 13.58
N ILE A 5 -1.61 5.31 12.30
CA ILE A 5 -0.32 4.85 11.77
C ILE A 5 0.20 5.86 10.74
N PHE A 6 1.49 6.15 10.82
CA PHE A 6 2.22 7.00 9.87
C PHE A 6 3.34 6.16 9.28
N VAL A 7 3.14 5.72 8.04
CA VAL A 7 4.11 4.89 7.34
C VAL A 7 5.11 5.80 6.64
N ASN A 8 6.37 5.78 7.06
CA ASN A 8 7.42 6.60 6.48
C ASN A 8 8.12 5.85 5.36
N LEU A 9 8.10 6.40 4.15
CA LEU A 9 8.67 5.80 2.95
C LEU A 9 9.74 6.70 2.35
N PRO A 10 10.95 6.17 2.07
CA PRO A 10 11.96 6.96 1.37
C PRO A 10 11.61 7.08 -0.10
N VAL A 11 11.72 8.27 -0.67
CA VAL A 11 11.41 8.52 -2.08
C VAL A 11 12.54 9.30 -2.74
N ALA A 12 12.82 8.97 -3.99
CA ALA A 12 13.87 9.64 -4.76
C ALA A 12 13.43 11.02 -5.26
N ASP A 13 12.14 11.17 -5.58
CA ASP A 13 11.57 12.41 -6.11
C ASP A 13 10.25 12.69 -5.41
N LEU A 14 10.28 13.64 -4.48
CA LEU A 14 9.14 13.94 -3.62
C LEU A 14 7.91 14.41 -4.42
N GLU A 15 8.10 15.28 -5.40
CA GLU A 15 6.98 15.79 -6.19
C GLU A 15 6.34 14.71 -7.05
N ARG A 16 7.15 13.82 -7.64
CA ARG A 16 6.66 12.67 -8.38
C ARG A 16 5.82 11.76 -7.49
N SER A 17 6.30 11.48 -6.29
CA SER A 17 5.59 10.61 -5.34
C SER A 17 4.32 11.24 -4.81
N LYS A 18 4.32 12.55 -4.54
CA LYS A 18 3.10 13.28 -4.17
C LYS A 18 2.03 13.16 -5.27
N ALA A 19 2.43 13.35 -6.52
CA ALA A 19 1.50 13.23 -7.65
C ALA A 19 0.95 11.81 -7.77
N PHE A 20 1.81 10.80 -7.59
CA PHE A 20 1.38 9.40 -7.60
C PHE A 20 0.30 9.12 -6.57
N TYR A 21 0.57 9.41 -5.31
CA TYR A 21 -0.39 9.13 -4.22
C TYR A 21 -1.66 9.96 -4.33
N SER A 22 -1.55 11.20 -4.82
CA SER A 22 -2.74 12.03 -5.08
C SER A 22 -3.63 11.41 -6.15
N ALA A 23 -3.05 10.83 -7.20
CA ALA A 23 -3.80 10.15 -8.25
C ALA A 23 -4.53 8.90 -7.72
N LEU A 24 -4.05 8.29 -6.66
CA LEU A 24 -4.70 7.16 -6.00
C LEU A 24 -5.78 7.58 -5.00
N GLY A 25 -5.91 8.88 -4.74
CA GLY A 25 -6.92 9.39 -3.83
C GLY A 25 -6.40 9.75 -2.43
N PHE A 26 -5.09 9.66 -2.19
CA PHE A 26 -4.51 10.17 -0.95
C PHE A 26 -4.53 11.70 -0.99
N ARG A 27 -4.77 12.32 0.16
CA ARG A 27 -4.82 13.77 0.28
C ARG A 27 -3.51 14.30 0.87
N ASN A 28 -2.86 15.22 0.18
CA ASN A 28 -1.70 15.91 0.75
C ASN A 28 -2.12 16.82 1.89
N GLU A 29 -1.41 16.76 3.02
CA GLU A 29 -1.61 17.64 4.17
C GLU A 29 -0.49 18.68 4.22
N PRO A 30 -0.76 19.94 3.82
CA PRO A 30 0.28 20.98 3.75
C PRO A 30 0.92 21.31 5.08
N LYS A 31 0.19 21.14 6.18
CA LYS A 31 0.71 21.44 7.54
C LYS A 31 1.92 20.60 7.91
N PHE A 32 2.03 19.41 7.32
CA PHE A 32 3.12 18.46 7.57
C PHE A 32 3.87 18.13 6.28
N SER A 33 3.97 19.12 5.40
CA SER A 33 4.64 18.96 4.10
C SER A 33 5.57 20.13 3.85
N ASN A 34 6.75 19.83 3.30
CA ASN A 34 7.75 20.83 2.91
C ASN A 34 8.61 20.24 1.79
N ASP A 35 9.82 20.77 1.57
CA ASP A 35 10.71 20.31 0.51
C ASP A 35 11.33 18.93 0.79
N ALA A 36 11.27 18.45 2.03
CA ALA A 36 11.89 17.20 2.44
C ALA A 36 10.87 16.09 2.78
N ALA A 37 9.62 16.46 3.00
CA ALA A 37 8.59 15.52 3.45
C ALA A 37 7.21 15.91 2.94
N ALA A 38 6.37 14.92 2.67
CA ALA A 38 4.97 15.15 2.34
C ALA A 38 4.09 14.14 3.09
N MET A 39 3.10 14.65 3.83
CA MET A 39 2.11 13.80 4.48
C MET A 39 0.95 13.54 3.51
N MET A 40 0.71 12.28 3.21
CA MET A 40 -0.37 11.84 2.34
C MET A 40 -1.38 11.06 3.17
N VAL A 41 -2.58 11.60 3.31
CA VAL A 41 -3.64 11.05 4.18
C VAL A 41 -4.51 10.10 3.37
N LEU A 42 -4.61 8.84 3.80
CA LEU A 42 -5.48 7.85 3.18
C LEU A 42 -6.84 7.82 3.89
N SER A 43 -6.83 7.85 5.21
CA SER A 43 -8.03 7.85 6.05
C SER A 43 -7.73 8.58 7.36
N ASP A 44 -8.73 8.66 8.24
CA ASP A 44 -8.57 9.32 9.54
C ASP A 44 -7.46 8.70 10.41
N THR A 45 -7.11 7.45 10.16
CA THR A 45 -6.15 6.71 10.98
C THR A 45 -4.89 6.28 10.23
N ILE A 46 -4.86 6.44 8.91
CA ILE A 46 -3.76 5.94 8.07
C ILE A 46 -3.19 7.07 7.23
N SER A 47 -1.90 7.34 7.41
CA SER A 47 -1.17 8.31 6.61
C SER A 47 0.17 7.73 6.20
N VAL A 48 0.67 8.22 5.07
CA VAL A 48 2.00 7.91 4.57
C VAL A 48 2.82 9.19 4.61
N MET A 49 4.03 9.11 5.16
CA MET A 49 4.99 10.21 5.11
C MET A 49 6.00 9.88 4.02
N LEU A 50 5.96 10.64 2.95
CA LEU A 50 6.95 10.53 1.88
C LEU A 50 8.16 11.39 2.27
N LEU A 51 9.32 10.78 2.41
CA LEU A 51 10.52 11.47 2.89
C LEU A 51 11.61 11.38 1.82
N THR A 52 12.27 12.51 1.54
CA THR A 52 13.47 12.45 0.71
C THR A 52 14.52 11.56 1.38
N HIS A 53 15.43 10.98 0.59
CA HIS A 53 16.46 10.10 1.16
C HIS A 53 17.29 10.78 2.24
N PRO A 54 17.79 12.03 2.07
CA PRO A 54 18.52 12.69 3.15
C PRO A 54 17.71 12.85 4.42
N PHE A 55 16.42 13.16 4.31
CA PHE A 55 15.57 13.33 5.48
C PHE A 55 15.25 12.00 6.15
N TYR A 56 14.94 10.97 5.36
CA TYR A 56 14.72 9.61 5.88
C TYR A 56 15.94 9.12 6.66
N ALA A 57 17.14 9.40 6.15
CA ALA A 57 18.39 8.99 6.79
C ALA A 57 18.58 9.59 8.17
N THR A 58 17.90 10.69 8.52
CA THR A 58 17.98 11.26 9.86
C THR A 58 17.24 10.44 10.91
N PHE A 59 16.35 9.52 10.51
CA PHE A 59 15.56 8.71 11.42
C PHE A 59 16.14 7.32 11.66
N THR A 60 17.16 6.91 10.93
CA THR A 60 17.74 5.58 11.06
C THR A 60 19.25 5.64 10.84
N ARG A 61 19.98 4.70 11.44
CA ARG A 61 21.40 4.50 11.18
C ARG A 61 21.64 3.43 10.12
N LYS A 62 20.57 2.77 9.67
CA LYS A 62 20.67 1.72 8.66
C LYS A 62 20.70 2.33 7.27
N GLU A 63 21.29 1.63 6.34
CA GLU A 63 21.26 1.98 4.93
C GLU A 63 19.83 1.89 4.39
N ILE A 64 19.46 2.83 3.52
CA ILE A 64 18.14 2.82 2.88
C ILE A 64 18.13 1.72 1.83
N ALA A 65 17.19 0.79 1.95
CA ALA A 65 17.06 -0.32 1.01
C ALA A 65 16.47 0.16 -0.32
N ASP A 66 16.84 -0.51 -1.40
CA ASP A 66 16.23 -0.31 -2.71
C ASP A 66 15.02 -1.24 -2.85
N SER A 67 13.82 -0.67 -2.79
CA SER A 67 12.59 -1.45 -2.86
C SER A 67 12.27 -1.98 -4.25
N HIS A 68 13.02 -1.57 -5.29
CA HIS A 68 12.89 -2.18 -6.61
C HIS A 68 13.53 -3.57 -6.65
N SER A 69 14.51 -3.84 -5.81
CA SER A 69 15.24 -5.10 -5.82
C SER A 69 15.05 -5.95 -4.57
N SER A 70 14.59 -5.35 -3.47
CA SER A 70 14.45 -6.06 -2.19
C SER A 70 13.10 -5.74 -1.56
N SER A 71 12.47 -6.74 -0.96
CA SER A 71 11.20 -6.57 -0.25
C SER A 71 11.42 -6.68 1.24
N GLN A 72 10.94 -5.70 2.00
CA GLN A 72 10.95 -5.73 3.46
C GLN A 72 9.54 -5.75 4.03
N VAL A 73 8.63 -4.98 3.44
CA VAL A 73 7.24 -4.94 3.89
C VAL A 73 6.31 -4.90 2.68
N ILE A 74 5.09 -5.38 2.88
CA ILE A 74 3.98 -5.24 1.95
C ILE A 74 2.91 -4.47 2.71
N LEU A 75 2.39 -3.42 2.11
CA LEU A 75 1.38 -2.57 2.73
C LEU A 75 0.02 -2.93 2.14
N ALA A 76 -0.75 -3.70 2.88
CA ALA A 76 -2.09 -4.08 2.47
C ALA A 76 -3.10 -3.08 3.01
N ILE A 77 -4.01 -2.63 2.16
CA ILE A 77 -5.08 -1.71 2.53
C ILE A 77 -6.43 -2.27 2.10
N SER A 78 -7.43 -2.04 2.91
CA SER A 78 -8.79 -2.48 2.62
C SER A 78 -9.45 -1.56 1.60
N CYS A 79 -10.30 -2.15 0.74
CA CYS A 79 -11.14 -1.46 -0.22
C CYS A 79 -12.59 -1.84 0.02
N ASP A 80 -13.50 -0.98 -0.39
CA ASP A 80 -14.94 -1.19 -0.18
C ASP A 80 -15.56 -2.15 -1.21
N SER A 81 -14.85 -2.41 -2.31
CA SER A 81 -15.34 -3.27 -3.39
C SER A 81 -14.20 -3.78 -4.25
N PRO A 82 -14.41 -4.87 -5.01
CA PRO A 82 -13.45 -5.30 -6.02
C PRO A 82 -13.14 -4.23 -7.07
N ALA A 83 -14.14 -3.43 -7.44
CA ALA A 83 -13.95 -2.33 -8.39
C ALA A 83 -12.96 -1.29 -7.87
N GLU A 84 -12.97 -1.01 -6.58
CA GLU A 84 -12.02 -0.09 -5.97
C GLU A 84 -10.59 -0.65 -5.99
N VAL A 85 -10.44 -1.96 -5.78
CA VAL A 85 -9.14 -2.64 -5.91
C VAL A 85 -8.58 -2.43 -7.32
N ASP A 86 -9.41 -2.65 -8.33
CA ASP A 86 -9.00 -2.45 -9.73
C ASP A 86 -8.68 -0.99 -10.01
N ARG A 87 -9.50 -0.06 -9.54
CA ARG A 87 -9.29 1.37 -9.75
C ARG A 87 -7.94 1.85 -9.20
N LEU A 88 -7.62 1.44 -7.96
CA LEU A 88 -6.33 1.82 -7.34
C LEU A 88 -5.15 1.23 -8.11
N THR A 89 -5.26 -0.04 -8.50
CA THR A 89 -4.19 -0.74 -9.21
C THR A 89 -3.95 -0.14 -10.58
N GLU A 90 -5.02 0.16 -11.32
CA GLU A 90 -4.90 0.78 -12.65
C GLU A 90 -4.38 2.22 -12.53
N ALA A 91 -4.82 2.97 -11.52
CA ALA A 91 -4.31 4.32 -11.28
C ALA A 91 -2.80 4.30 -10.99
N ALA A 92 -2.34 3.31 -10.24
CA ALA A 92 -0.90 3.15 -9.97
C ALA A 92 -0.12 2.93 -11.26
N ALA A 93 -0.62 2.06 -12.15
CA ALA A 93 0.04 1.77 -13.42
C ALA A 93 0.14 3.01 -14.32
N THR A 94 -0.88 3.87 -14.30
CA THR A 94 -0.93 5.05 -15.17
C THR A 94 -0.28 6.29 -14.55
N SER A 95 0.16 6.21 -13.29
CA SER A 95 0.69 7.36 -12.55
C SER A 95 2.17 7.19 -12.17
N GLY A 96 2.89 6.30 -12.83
CA GLY A 96 4.33 6.12 -12.65
C GLY A 96 4.75 4.92 -11.81
N GLY A 97 3.79 4.12 -11.34
CA GLY A 97 4.06 2.85 -10.67
C GLY A 97 3.90 1.67 -11.61
N LYS A 98 3.72 0.49 -11.01
CA LYS A 98 3.49 -0.76 -11.76
C LYS A 98 2.34 -1.52 -11.13
N ALA A 99 1.47 -2.10 -11.96
CA ALA A 99 0.39 -2.97 -11.51
C ALA A 99 0.85 -4.44 -11.50
N ASP A 100 0.21 -5.22 -10.63
CA ASP A 100 0.34 -6.68 -10.60
C ASP A 100 1.78 -7.16 -10.44
N VAL A 101 2.45 -6.61 -9.43
CA VAL A 101 3.83 -6.95 -9.09
C VAL A 101 3.93 -8.24 -8.28
N GLY A 102 2.82 -8.78 -7.85
CA GLY A 102 2.70 -10.06 -7.17
C GLY A 102 1.50 -10.85 -7.70
N PRO A 103 1.29 -12.09 -7.22
CA PRO A 103 0.15 -12.90 -7.63
C PRO A 103 -1.19 -12.25 -7.28
N LYS A 104 -2.15 -12.31 -8.19
CA LYS A 104 -3.52 -11.86 -7.92
C LYS A 104 -4.17 -12.76 -6.87
N GLN A 105 -4.86 -12.16 -5.92
CA GLN A 105 -5.62 -12.87 -4.89
C GLN A 105 -7.10 -12.81 -5.26
N ASP A 106 -7.61 -13.88 -5.83
CA ASP A 106 -9.01 -13.97 -6.24
C ASP A 106 -9.64 -15.21 -5.62
N MET A 107 -10.43 -15.01 -4.58
CA MET A 107 -11.18 -16.06 -3.90
C MET A 107 -12.68 -15.94 -4.19
N GLY A 108 -13.02 -15.51 -5.40
CA GLY A 108 -14.41 -15.39 -5.85
C GLY A 108 -15.18 -14.33 -5.06
N ALA A 109 -16.31 -14.75 -4.49
CA ALA A 109 -17.17 -13.83 -3.73
C ALA A 109 -16.64 -13.50 -2.33
N MET A 110 -15.54 -14.10 -1.89
CA MET A 110 -15.04 -13.95 -0.53
C MET A 110 -13.97 -12.86 -0.40
N MET A 111 -13.03 -12.84 -1.31
CA MET A 111 -11.90 -11.90 -1.24
C MET A 111 -11.35 -11.65 -2.64
N TYR A 112 -10.92 -10.42 -2.86
CA TYR A 112 -10.23 -10.03 -4.09
C TYR A 112 -9.15 -9.02 -3.78
N GLY A 113 -7.95 -9.26 -4.27
CA GLY A 113 -6.81 -8.37 -4.10
C GLY A 113 -5.91 -8.38 -5.31
N ARG A 114 -5.23 -7.28 -5.50
CA ARG A 114 -4.18 -7.11 -6.51
C ARG A 114 -2.98 -6.46 -5.83
N SER A 115 -1.97 -6.16 -6.59
CA SER A 115 -0.78 -5.50 -6.07
C SER A 115 -0.34 -4.40 -7.02
N PHE A 116 0.34 -3.41 -6.46
CA PHE A 116 1.03 -2.41 -7.24
C PHE A 116 2.27 -1.95 -6.49
N GLU A 117 3.19 -1.33 -7.20
CA GLU A 117 4.28 -0.61 -6.54
C GLU A 117 4.27 0.85 -6.97
N ASP A 118 4.75 1.69 -6.07
CA ASP A 118 4.88 3.12 -6.33
C ASP A 118 6.15 3.38 -7.17
N PRO A 119 6.45 4.65 -7.53
CA PRO A 119 7.63 4.96 -8.34
C PRO A 119 8.96 4.54 -7.74
N ASP A 120 9.02 4.32 -6.43
CA ASP A 120 10.23 3.88 -5.72
C ASP A 120 10.26 2.38 -5.44
N GLY A 121 9.24 1.64 -5.89
CA GLY A 121 9.17 0.19 -5.72
C GLY A 121 8.50 -0.25 -4.42
N HIS A 122 7.91 0.65 -3.65
CA HIS A 122 7.18 0.26 -2.44
C HIS A 122 5.93 -0.52 -2.81
N HIS A 123 5.75 -1.66 -2.16
CA HIS A 123 4.76 -2.67 -2.53
C HIS A 123 3.47 -2.49 -1.74
N TRP A 124 2.36 -2.31 -2.45
CA TRP A 124 1.02 -2.18 -1.89
C TRP A 124 0.11 -3.31 -2.37
N GLU A 125 -0.81 -3.72 -1.50
CA GLU A 125 -1.84 -4.68 -1.84
C GLU A 125 -3.21 -4.14 -1.45
N PRO A 126 -3.91 -3.48 -2.39
CA PRO A 126 -5.31 -3.13 -2.18
C PRO A 126 -6.13 -4.42 -2.20
N MET A 127 -7.01 -4.59 -1.22
CA MET A 127 -7.80 -5.82 -1.10
C MET A 127 -9.21 -5.52 -0.61
N TRP A 128 -10.13 -6.29 -1.13
CA TRP A 128 -11.50 -6.30 -0.64
C TRP A 128 -11.81 -7.66 -0.07
N MET A 129 -12.58 -7.66 0.99
CA MET A 129 -13.03 -8.88 1.65
C MET A 129 -14.52 -8.77 1.89
N ASP A 130 -15.26 -9.82 1.52
CA ASP A 130 -16.68 -9.88 1.82
C ASP A 130 -16.88 -9.69 3.33
N PRO A 131 -17.83 -8.86 3.77
CA PRO A 131 -18.03 -8.59 5.20
C PRO A 131 -18.27 -9.84 6.04
N THR A 132 -18.99 -10.81 5.52
CA THR A 132 -19.23 -12.09 6.22
C THR A 132 -17.93 -12.87 6.39
N PHE A 133 -17.12 -12.94 5.32
CA PHE A 133 -15.82 -13.60 5.38
C PHE A 133 -14.87 -12.88 6.33
N ALA A 134 -14.85 -11.54 6.31
CA ALA A 134 -14.04 -10.74 7.23
C ALA A 134 -14.42 -10.97 8.69
N GLU A 135 -15.71 -11.15 8.98
CA GLU A 135 -16.20 -11.42 10.33
C GLU A 135 -15.81 -12.83 10.81
N GLN A 136 -15.93 -13.83 9.93
CA GLN A 136 -15.66 -15.22 10.26
C GLN A 136 -14.16 -15.57 10.22
N GLY A 137 -13.39 -14.84 9.45
CA GLY A 137 -11.97 -15.11 9.25
C GLY A 137 -11.70 -16.32 8.36
N ALA A 138 -10.42 -16.63 8.17
CA ALA A 138 -10.00 -17.82 7.44
C ALA A 138 -10.39 -19.06 8.26
N HIS A 139 -11.18 -19.93 7.66
CA HIS A 139 -11.73 -21.07 8.40
C HIS A 139 -10.75 -22.24 8.41
N PRO A 140 -10.65 -22.99 9.54
CA PRO A 140 -9.77 -24.17 9.62
C PRO A 140 -9.99 -25.19 8.51
N VAL A 141 -11.24 -25.32 8.01
CA VAL A 141 -11.57 -26.23 6.91
C VAL A 141 -10.82 -25.88 5.62
N GLU A 142 -10.58 -24.58 5.37
CA GLU A 142 -9.83 -24.14 4.19
C GLU A 142 -8.37 -24.54 4.29
N ALA A 143 -7.78 -24.39 5.48
CA ALA A 143 -6.41 -24.79 5.72
C ALA A 143 -6.23 -26.30 5.54
N GLU A 144 -7.16 -27.10 6.05
CA GLU A 144 -7.16 -28.55 5.89
C GLU A 144 -7.31 -28.97 4.43
N ALA A 145 -8.20 -28.32 3.69
CA ALA A 145 -8.37 -28.59 2.27
C ALA A 145 -7.10 -28.29 1.46
N THR A 146 -6.40 -27.23 1.82
CA THR A 146 -5.14 -26.87 1.18
C THR A 146 -4.06 -27.91 1.44
N GLU A 147 -3.94 -28.39 2.67
CA GLU A 147 -2.98 -29.41 3.06
C GLU A 147 -3.29 -30.74 2.35
N SER A 148 -4.55 -31.13 2.26
CA SER A 148 -4.92 -32.38 1.61
C SER A 148 -4.72 -32.34 0.08
N ALA A 149 -4.68 -31.17 -0.53
CA ALA A 149 -4.39 -31.01 -1.94
C ALA A 149 -2.90 -31.12 -2.27
N ALA A 150 -2.07 -30.97 -1.28
CA ALA A 150 -0.63 -31.09 -1.42
C ALA A 150 -0.21 -32.55 -1.30
#